data_2e01afb33dc88a97ff356a27d59ac3f4
#
_entry.id   2e01afb33dc88a97ff356a27d59ac3f4
#
_cell.length_a   1.000
_cell.length_b   1.000
_cell.length_c   1.000
_cell.angle_alpha   90.00
_cell.angle_beta   90.00
_cell.angle_gamma   90.00
#
_symmetry.space_group_name_H-M   'P 1'
#
loop_
_entity.id
_entity.type
_entity.pdbx_description
1 polymer ?
#
loop_
_entity_poly.entity_id
_entity_poly.type
_entity_poly.pdbx_seq_one_letter_code
_entity_poly.pdbx_strand_id
1 'polypeptide(L)'
;AQRLVRMGVRNLKLADPDTFDISNMNRQMGADLQHIGKNKAEVVAEMTYSLNHDVNIAVYPEGITKETAEDFVQDCDYVLDQMEFYEIANRYALHRAFRKSAKAKLIFKVPTVAHGTYIFKYTKDSMKIEDVYGIKEDSEISPKVIHRLMERIIPHMPKYPSKGTLDHWFVDMHRMPIFAACPPIAEGVLAERLAQEITGLNKLPGAVEVPAQPGYVYFDTLNWTTEVKKGKWWTDDTKI
;
A
#
# COMPACT_ATOMS: atom_id res chain seq x y z
N ALA A 1 -2.97 -1.70 11.21
CA ALA A 1 -3.24 -0.95 12.45
C ALA A 1 -2.91 -1.80 13.67
N GLN A 2 -3.62 -2.88 13.94
CA GLN A 2 -3.50 -3.68 15.16
C GLN A 2 -2.07 -4.15 15.46
N ARG A 3 -1.35 -4.66 14.45
CA ARG A 3 0.05 -5.10 14.64
C ARG A 3 0.96 -3.96 15.08
N LEU A 4 0.78 -2.77 14.53
CA LEU A 4 1.56 -1.60 14.94
C LEU A 4 1.29 -1.19 16.38
N VAL A 5 0.04 -1.25 16.83
CA VAL A 5 -0.31 -0.98 18.24
C VAL A 5 0.31 -2.03 19.17
N ARG A 6 0.31 -3.31 18.79
CA ARG A 6 1.00 -4.38 19.54
C ARG A 6 2.52 -4.16 19.61
N MET A 7 3.10 -3.45 18.66
CA MET A 7 4.52 -3.06 18.63
C MET A 7 4.81 -1.73 19.33
N GLY A 8 3.79 -1.05 19.88
CA GLY A 8 3.96 0.15 20.68
C GLY A 8 3.55 1.46 20.02
N VAL A 9 3.04 1.44 18.79
CA VAL A 9 2.48 2.66 18.17
C VAL A 9 1.24 3.10 18.93
N ARG A 10 1.15 4.40 19.22
CA ARG A 10 0.04 4.97 20.02
C ARG A 10 -0.82 5.97 19.25
N ASN A 11 -0.30 6.59 18.21
CA ASN A 11 -1.03 7.57 17.43
C ASN A 11 -1.20 7.06 16.01
N LEU A 12 -2.45 6.94 15.55
CA LEU A 12 -2.79 6.45 14.23
C LEU A 12 -3.83 7.37 13.58
N LYS A 13 -3.73 7.49 12.25
CA LYS A 13 -4.79 7.97 11.39
C LYS A 13 -5.17 6.84 10.44
N LEU A 14 -6.44 6.51 10.37
CA LEU A 14 -6.98 5.44 9.54
C LEU A 14 -7.94 6.02 8.51
N ALA A 15 -7.77 5.68 7.25
CA ALA A 15 -8.60 6.17 6.16
C ALA A 15 -8.97 5.01 5.22
N ASP A 16 -10.25 4.80 5.02
CA ASP A 16 -10.78 3.82 4.07
C ASP A 16 -12.25 4.17 3.76
N PRO A 17 -12.62 4.47 2.49
CA PRO A 17 -14.00 4.80 2.15
C PRO A 17 -14.91 3.58 2.01
N ASP A 18 -14.33 2.38 1.93
CA ASP A 18 -15.07 1.16 1.68
C ASP A 18 -15.81 0.65 2.92
N THR A 19 -16.83 -0.17 2.67
CA THR A 19 -17.46 -1.03 3.66
C THR A 19 -16.95 -2.47 3.53
N PHE A 20 -17.04 -3.25 4.61
CA PHE A 20 -16.75 -4.67 4.55
C PHE A 20 -17.81 -5.41 3.72
N ASP A 21 -17.33 -6.28 2.83
CA ASP A 21 -18.13 -7.16 1.99
C ASP A 21 -17.79 -8.63 2.29
N ILE A 22 -18.72 -9.53 2.01
CA ILE A 22 -18.52 -10.99 2.20
C ILE A 22 -17.25 -11.49 1.49
N SER A 23 -16.92 -10.92 0.33
CA SER A 23 -15.70 -11.29 -0.41
C SER A 23 -14.41 -10.90 0.31
N ASN A 24 -14.47 -10.06 1.34
CA ASN A 24 -13.31 -9.67 2.15
C ASN A 24 -12.98 -10.69 3.26
N MET A 25 -13.94 -11.53 3.65
CA MET A 25 -13.82 -12.45 4.77
C MET A 25 -12.66 -13.45 4.63
N ASN A 26 -12.26 -13.73 3.41
CA ASN A 26 -11.15 -14.66 3.16
C ASN A 26 -9.77 -14.12 3.56
N ARG A 27 -9.61 -12.79 3.73
CA ARG A 27 -8.29 -12.17 3.88
C ARG A 27 -8.20 -10.93 4.76
N GLN A 28 -9.30 -10.21 5.00
CA GLN A 28 -9.30 -8.97 5.78
C GLN A 28 -9.78 -9.24 7.21
N MET A 29 -8.95 -8.89 8.19
CA MET A 29 -9.16 -9.15 9.61
C MET A 29 -10.30 -8.30 10.13
N GLY A 30 -11.16 -7.84 9.87
CA GLY A 30 -12.35 -7.11 10.34
C GLY A 30 -13.58 -7.57 9.59
N ALA A 31 -13.38 -8.35 8.52
CA ALA A 31 -14.48 -8.86 7.71
C ALA A 31 -15.05 -10.13 8.34
N ASP A 32 -16.03 -9.98 9.18
CA ASP A 32 -16.85 -11.05 9.77
C ASP A 32 -18.34 -10.72 9.63
N LEU A 33 -19.20 -11.65 10.01
CA LEU A 33 -20.65 -11.49 9.85
C LEU A 33 -21.24 -10.29 10.62
N GLN A 34 -20.56 -9.80 11.66
CA GLN A 34 -21.02 -8.66 12.45
C GLN A 34 -20.65 -7.31 11.81
N HIS A 35 -19.67 -7.30 10.94
CA HIS A 35 -19.11 -6.09 10.36
C HIS A 35 -19.43 -5.89 8.87
N ILE A 36 -20.07 -6.87 8.20
CA ILE A 36 -20.50 -6.68 6.81
C ILE A 36 -21.40 -5.45 6.68
N GLY A 37 -21.08 -4.58 5.71
CA GLY A 37 -21.75 -3.31 5.47
C GLY A 37 -21.27 -2.13 6.30
N LYS A 38 -20.41 -2.35 7.32
CA LYS A 38 -19.81 -1.28 8.11
C LYS A 38 -18.54 -0.72 7.45
N ASN A 39 -18.24 0.56 7.67
CA ASN A 39 -17.04 1.19 7.15
C ASN A 39 -15.77 0.51 7.68
N LYS A 40 -14.81 0.25 6.79
CA LYS A 40 -13.59 -0.49 7.14
C LYS A 40 -12.69 0.27 8.11
N ALA A 41 -12.53 1.59 7.95
CA ALA A 41 -11.68 2.39 8.83
C ALA A 41 -12.25 2.44 10.25
N GLU A 42 -13.56 2.59 10.39
CA GLU A 42 -14.25 2.63 11.69
C GLU A 42 -14.12 1.30 12.43
N VAL A 43 -14.43 0.18 11.76
CA VAL A 43 -14.31 -1.17 12.37
C VAL A 43 -12.86 -1.46 12.77
N VAL A 44 -11.89 -1.13 11.92
CA VAL A 44 -10.47 -1.34 12.24
C VAL A 44 -10.04 -0.46 13.41
N ALA A 45 -10.55 0.75 13.54
CA ALA A 45 -10.29 1.62 14.68
C ALA A 45 -10.85 1.02 15.98
N GLU A 46 -12.10 0.57 15.98
CA GLU A 46 -12.74 -0.09 17.11
C GLU A 46 -11.97 -1.33 17.57
N MET A 47 -11.64 -2.23 16.64
CA MET A 47 -10.84 -3.42 16.90
C MET A 47 -9.44 -3.09 17.42
N THR A 48 -8.84 -1.99 16.96
CA THR A 48 -7.52 -1.56 17.39
C THR A 48 -7.57 -0.94 18.77
N TYR A 49 -8.59 -0.14 19.07
CA TYR A 49 -8.84 0.43 20.39
C TYR A 49 -9.11 -0.65 21.43
N SER A 50 -9.80 -1.73 21.07
CA SER A 50 -10.05 -2.86 21.97
C SER A 50 -8.79 -3.62 22.42
N LEU A 51 -7.68 -3.50 21.66
CA LEU A 51 -6.39 -4.09 22.05
C LEU A 51 -5.67 -3.28 23.12
N ASN A 52 -5.81 -1.97 23.06
CA ASN A 52 -5.17 -1.06 23.98
C ASN A 52 -5.92 0.28 23.96
N HIS A 53 -6.54 0.64 25.08
CA HIS A 53 -7.27 1.88 25.22
C HIS A 53 -6.38 3.12 25.30
N ASP A 54 -5.06 2.96 25.51
CA ASP A 54 -4.05 4.02 25.47
C ASP A 54 -3.54 4.24 24.03
N VAL A 55 -4.46 4.50 23.11
CA VAL A 55 -4.16 4.86 21.72
C VAL A 55 -5.05 6.01 21.26
N ASN A 56 -4.50 6.88 20.45
CA ASN A 56 -5.21 7.96 19.78
C ASN A 56 -5.42 7.55 18.32
N ILE A 57 -6.68 7.43 17.91
CA ILE A 57 -7.03 7.03 16.55
C ILE A 57 -7.93 8.09 15.94
N ALA A 58 -7.46 8.78 14.90
CA ALA A 58 -8.30 9.61 14.04
C ALA A 58 -8.77 8.77 12.84
N VAL A 59 -10.06 8.84 12.54
CA VAL A 59 -10.69 8.05 11.47
C VAL A 59 -11.18 8.97 10.37
N TYR A 60 -10.88 8.61 9.14
CA TYR A 60 -11.29 9.27 7.90
C TYR A 60 -12.16 8.29 7.09
N PRO A 61 -13.44 8.18 7.40
CA PRO A 61 -14.32 7.17 6.80
C PRO A 61 -14.59 7.43 5.30
N GLU A 62 -14.39 8.67 4.86
CA GLU A 62 -14.50 9.04 3.44
C GLU A 62 -13.21 8.74 2.64
N GLY A 63 -12.21 8.15 3.29
CA GLY A 63 -10.91 7.89 2.68
C GLY A 63 -10.04 9.14 2.51
N ILE A 64 -9.01 9.02 1.66
CA ILE A 64 -8.13 10.13 1.31
C ILE A 64 -8.62 10.74 0.01
N THR A 65 -8.89 12.03 0.03
CA THR A 65 -9.22 12.86 -1.13
C THR A 65 -8.17 13.96 -1.31
N LYS A 66 -8.30 14.76 -2.37
CA LYS A 66 -7.43 15.94 -2.59
C LYS A 66 -7.54 16.94 -1.44
N GLU A 67 -8.73 17.05 -0.84
CA GLU A 67 -9.04 17.98 0.23
C GLU A 67 -8.52 17.50 1.59
N THR A 68 -8.56 16.19 1.85
CA THR A 68 -8.18 15.61 3.15
C THR A 68 -6.73 15.19 3.25
N ALA A 69 -6.01 15.07 2.13
CA ALA A 69 -4.65 14.52 2.09
C ALA A 69 -3.64 15.29 2.96
N GLU A 70 -3.69 16.63 2.98
CA GLU A 70 -2.77 17.45 3.79
C GLU A 70 -3.05 17.28 5.28
N ASP A 71 -4.31 17.31 5.70
CA ASP A 71 -4.71 17.07 7.09
C ASP A 71 -4.38 15.64 7.54
N PHE A 72 -4.62 14.65 6.66
CA PHE A 72 -4.27 13.27 6.97
C PHE A 72 -2.76 13.08 7.22
N VAL A 73 -1.91 13.72 6.43
CA VAL A 73 -0.44 13.61 6.57
C VAL A 73 0.11 14.50 7.69
N GLN A 74 -0.61 15.55 8.06
CA GLN A 74 -0.20 16.45 9.12
C GLN A 74 0.10 15.67 10.40
N ASP A 75 1.22 15.96 11.03
CA ASP A 75 1.71 15.32 12.27
C ASP A 75 2.03 13.82 12.19
N CYS A 76 1.94 13.20 11.01
CA CYS A 76 2.43 11.84 10.80
C CYS A 76 3.95 11.80 10.66
N ASP A 77 4.59 10.82 11.31
CA ASP A 77 6.01 10.50 11.08
C ASP A 77 6.19 9.56 9.88
N TYR A 78 5.25 8.66 9.67
CA TYR A 78 5.26 7.63 8.63
C TYR A 78 3.88 7.51 8.00
N VAL A 79 3.85 7.22 6.70
CA VAL A 79 2.61 7.03 5.94
C VAL A 79 2.61 5.64 5.30
N LEU A 80 1.48 4.95 5.33
CA LEU A 80 1.28 3.66 4.68
C LEU A 80 0.21 3.82 3.60
N ASP A 81 0.62 3.80 2.33
CA ASP A 81 -0.27 3.89 1.18
C ASP A 81 -0.73 2.49 0.76
N GLN A 82 -1.96 2.13 1.13
CA GLN A 82 -2.59 0.88 0.77
C GLN A 82 -3.87 1.09 -0.08
N MET A 83 -3.97 2.25 -0.74
CA MET A 83 -5.10 2.58 -1.61
C MET A 83 -5.16 1.63 -2.82
N GLU A 84 -6.35 1.47 -3.39
CA GLU A 84 -6.54 0.65 -4.60
C GLU A 84 -5.69 1.18 -5.78
N PHE A 85 -5.25 0.28 -6.65
CA PHE A 85 -4.25 0.61 -7.67
C PHE A 85 -4.72 1.67 -8.67
N TYR A 86 -6.02 1.78 -8.92
CA TYR A 86 -6.65 2.75 -9.83
C TYR A 86 -6.97 4.11 -9.18
N GLU A 87 -6.78 4.26 -7.87
CA GLU A 87 -6.98 5.53 -7.15
C GLU A 87 -5.82 6.51 -7.42
N ILE A 88 -5.71 7.00 -8.66
CA ILE A 88 -4.56 7.77 -9.14
C ILE A 88 -4.53 9.17 -8.51
N ALA A 89 -5.62 9.93 -8.65
CA ALA A 89 -5.68 11.33 -8.25
C ALA A 89 -5.51 11.50 -6.73
N ASN A 90 -6.22 10.69 -5.94
CA ASN A 90 -6.16 10.72 -4.48
C ASN A 90 -4.78 10.28 -3.98
N ARG A 91 -4.19 9.27 -4.60
CA ARG A 91 -2.82 8.85 -4.29
C ARG A 91 -1.80 9.93 -4.59
N TYR A 92 -1.92 10.63 -5.72
CA TYR A 92 -1.03 11.73 -6.04
C TYR A 92 -1.16 12.86 -5.03
N ALA A 93 -2.38 13.17 -4.58
CA ALA A 93 -2.61 14.16 -3.51
C ALA A 93 -1.92 13.73 -2.21
N LEU A 94 -2.07 12.47 -1.78
CA LEU A 94 -1.41 11.92 -0.59
C LEU A 94 0.12 12.07 -0.67
N HIS A 95 0.72 11.68 -1.80
CA HIS A 95 2.17 11.75 -1.99
C HIS A 95 2.70 13.19 -2.08
N ARG A 96 1.93 14.12 -2.63
CA ARG A 96 2.26 15.57 -2.62
C ARG A 96 2.19 16.13 -1.21
N ALA A 97 1.15 15.81 -0.44
CA ALA A 97 1.02 16.18 0.96
C ALA A 97 2.21 15.65 1.78
N PHE A 98 2.57 14.38 1.57
CA PHE A 98 3.79 13.82 2.16
C PHE A 98 5.03 14.64 1.84
N ARG A 99 5.25 15.02 0.57
CA ARG A 99 6.44 15.80 0.18
C ARG A 99 6.49 17.20 0.79
N LYS A 100 5.33 17.81 1.01
CA LYS A 100 5.20 19.12 1.70
C LYS A 100 5.41 19.01 3.21
N SER A 101 5.06 17.90 3.83
CA SER A 101 5.15 17.70 5.28
C SER A 101 6.60 17.78 5.74
N ALA A 102 6.86 18.59 6.77
CA ALA A 102 8.18 18.65 7.41
C ALA A 102 8.46 17.43 8.31
N LYS A 103 7.41 16.78 8.81
CA LYS A 103 7.52 15.69 9.79
C LYS A 103 7.57 14.31 9.15
N ALA A 104 6.75 14.05 8.15
CA ALA A 104 6.65 12.72 7.52
C ALA A 104 7.97 12.33 6.83
N LYS A 105 8.53 11.19 7.20
CA LYS A 105 9.86 10.71 6.78
C LYS A 105 9.81 9.87 5.52
N LEU A 106 8.82 8.99 5.40
CA LEU A 106 8.65 8.10 4.25
C LEU A 106 7.19 7.66 4.08
N ILE A 107 6.90 7.16 2.87
CA ILE A 107 5.73 6.34 2.58
C ILE A 107 6.20 4.92 2.27
N PHE A 108 5.53 3.92 2.87
CA PHE A 108 5.55 2.55 2.39
C PHE A 108 4.26 2.21 1.65
N LYS A 109 4.40 1.54 0.51
CA LYS A 109 3.31 0.91 -0.24
C LYS A 109 3.64 -0.57 -0.42
N VAL A 110 2.71 -1.45 -0.03
CA VAL A 110 2.95 -2.89 -0.01
C VAL A 110 1.82 -3.63 -0.75
N PRO A 111 1.78 -3.54 -2.08
CA PRO A 111 0.82 -4.30 -2.87
C PRO A 111 1.13 -5.79 -2.82
N THR A 112 0.08 -6.58 -2.76
CA THR A 112 0.13 -8.04 -2.84
C THR A 112 -0.57 -8.49 -4.10
N VAL A 113 0.10 -9.30 -4.90
CA VAL A 113 -0.45 -9.88 -6.13
C VAL A 113 -0.18 -11.36 -6.13
N ALA A 114 -1.24 -12.16 -6.17
CA ALA A 114 -1.14 -13.62 -6.14
C ALA A 114 -0.36 -14.12 -4.91
N HIS A 115 0.81 -14.72 -5.09
CA HIS A 115 1.69 -15.22 -4.04
C HIS A 115 2.82 -14.24 -3.69
N GLY A 116 2.90 -13.10 -4.41
CA GLY A 116 3.97 -12.13 -4.28
C GLY A 116 3.57 -10.87 -3.51
N THR A 117 4.52 -10.32 -2.80
CA THR A 117 4.39 -9.06 -2.07
C THR A 117 5.55 -8.15 -2.45
N TYR A 118 5.24 -6.90 -2.74
CA TYR A 118 6.24 -5.87 -3.01
C TYR A 118 6.29 -4.88 -1.86
N ILE A 119 7.46 -4.30 -1.62
CA ILE A 119 7.62 -3.15 -0.73
C ILE A 119 8.23 -2.02 -1.55
N PHE A 120 7.48 -0.97 -1.73
CA PHE A 120 7.92 0.27 -2.32
C PHE A 120 8.11 1.32 -1.24
N LYS A 121 9.27 1.97 -1.23
CA LYS A 121 9.58 3.06 -0.30
C LYS A 121 9.70 4.37 -1.04
N TYR A 122 8.97 5.38 -0.60
CA TYR A 122 9.09 6.75 -1.08
C TYR A 122 9.69 7.62 0.02
N THR A 123 10.74 8.36 -0.32
CA THR A 123 11.35 9.40 0.53
C THR A 123 11.17 10.76 -0.11
N LYS A 124 11.58 11.83 0.57
CA LYS A 124 11.51 13.18 0.01
C LYS A 124 12.28 13.33 -1.31
N ASP A 125 13.41 12.63 -1.42
CA ASP A 125 14.34 12.71 -2.55
C ASP A 125 14.14 11.58 -3.57
N SER A 126 13.26 10.60 -3.31
CA SER A 126 12.98 9.52 -4.25
C SER A 126 12.21 10.00 -5.47
N MET A 127 12.15 9.18 -6.52
CA MET A 127 11.29 9.44 -7.69
C MET A 127 9.84 9.70 -7.24
N LYS A 128 9.19 10.70 -7.84
CA LYS A 128 7.78 11.03 -7.54
C LYS A 128 6.87 9.91 -8.03
N ILE A 129 5.74 9.72 -7.32
CA ILE A 129 4.76 8.69 -7.71
C ILE A 129 4.21 8.92 -9.11
N GLU A 130 4.04 10.20 -9.51
CA GLU A 130 3.58 10.59 -10.85
C GLU A 130 4.56 10.16 -11.95
N ASP A 131 5.87 10.13 -11.65
CA ASP A 131 6.90 9.70 -12.58
C ASP A 131 7.04 8.17 -12.56
N VAL A 132 6.86 7.54 -11.39
CA VAL A 132 6.81 6.08 -11.27
C VAL A 132 5.65 5.53 -12.08
N TYR A 133 4.46 6.06 -11.95
CA TYR A 133 3.26 5.58 -12.66
C TYR A 133 3.28 5.97 -14.14
N GLY A 134 3.81 7.14 -14.48
CA GLY A 134 3.81 7.63 -15.84
C GLY A 134 2.39 7.89 -16.39
N ILE A 135 1.45 8.26 -15.52
CA ILE A 135 0.04 8.51 -15.82
C ILE A 135 -0.29 9.93 -15.36
N LYS A 136 -1.05 10.66 -16.18
CA LYS A 136 -1.56 11.97 -15.79
C LYS A 136 -2.68 11.84 -14.76
N GLU A 137 -2.80 12.82 -13.88
CA GLU A 137 -3.76 12.78 -12.77
C GLU A 137 -5.22 12.70 -13.21
N ASP A 138 -5.53 13.32 -14.34
CA ASP A 138 -6.86 13.41 -14.93
C ASP A 138 -7.16 12.32 -15.99
N SER A 139 -6.25 11.35 -16.13
CA SER A 139 -6.45 10.25 -17.09
C SER A 139 -7.63 9.40 -16.67
N GLU A 140 -8.54 9.16 -17.62
CA GLU A 140 -9.61 8.19 -17.44
C GLU A 140 -9.06 6.78 -17.28
N ILE A 141 -9.68 6.01 -16.40
CA ILE A 141 -9.33 4.60 -16.19
C ILE A 141 -9.75 3.81 -17.44
N SER A 142 -8.79 3.46 -18.24
CA SER A 142 -8.92 2.74 -19.51
C SER A 142 -8.02 1.51 -19.52
N PRO A 143 -8.22 0.54 -20.42
CA PRO A 143 -7.30 -0.60 -20.56
C PRO A 143 -5.83 -0.18 -20.70
N LYS A 144 -5.55 0.90 -21.43
CA LYS A 144 -4.20 1.44 -21.58
C LYS A 144 -3.62 1.93 -20.25
N VAL A 145 -4.41 2.63 -19.44
CA VAL A 145 -4.00 3.11 -18.12
C VAL A 145 -3.78 1.93 -17.16
N ILE A 146 -4.67 0.94 -17.17
CA ILE A 146 -4.54 -0.27 -16.35
C ILE A 146 -3.26 -1.04 -16.71
N HIS A 147 -2.99 -1.28 -18.00
CA HIS A 147 -1.77 -1.96 -18.42
C HIS A 147 -0.51 -1.19 -17.99
N ARG A 148 -0.52 0.15 -18.08
CA ARG A 148 0.57 0.98 -17.58
C ARG A 148 0.74 0.83 -16.07
N LEU A 149 -0.35 0.83 -15.30
CA LEU A 149 -0.29 0.60 -13.86
C LEU A 149 0.31 -0.77 -13.54
N MET A 150 -0.15 -1.83 -14.23
CA MET A 150 0.38 -3.18 -14.04
C MET A 150 1.89 -3.23 -14.29
N GLU A 151 2.37 -2.66 -15.40
CA GLU A 151 3.80 -2.57 -15.72
C GLU A 151 4.61 -1.88 -14.61
N ARG A 152 4.03 -0.83 -14.01
CA ARG A 152 4.72 0.04 -13.05
C ARG A 152 4.64 -0.42 -11.60
N ILE A 153 3.65 -1.25 -11.24
CA ILE A 153 3.46 -1.69 -9.86
C ILE A 153 3.62 -3.20 -9.66
N ILE A 154 3.69 -3.98 -10.75
CA ILE A 154 3.85 -5.43 -10.70
C ILE A 154 5.06 -5.85 -11.55
N PRO A 155 6.30 -5.64 -11.08
CA PRO A 155 7.50 -6.05 -11.81
C PRO A 155 7.54 -7.53 -12.18
N HIS A 156 6.93 -8.39 -11.35
CA HIS A 156 6.83 -9.83 -11.56
C HIS A 156 5.36 -10.23 -11.71
N MET A 157 4.88 -10.28 -12.94
CA MET A 157 3.52 -10.77 -13.21
C MET A 157 3.39 -12.26 -12.88
N PRO A 158 2.29 -12.69 -12.26
CA PRO A 158 2.01 -14.10 -12.04
C PRO A 158 2.04 -14.87 -13.37
N LYS A 159 2.73 -16.02 -13.40
CA LYS A 159 2.92 -16.80 -14.63
C LYS A 159 1.92 -17.95 -14.80
N TYR A 160 1.20 -18.31 -13.74
CA TYR A 160 0.26 -19.43 -13.76
C TYR A 160 -1.11 -19.10 -14.39
N PRO A 161 -1.67 -17.87 -14.34
CA PRO A 161 -2.89 -17.55 -15.07
C PRO A 161 -2.57 -17.33 -16.56
N SER A 162 -3.52 -17.61 -17.42
CA SER A 162 -3.42 -17.21 -18.82
C SER A 162 -3.46 -15.67 -18.95
N LYS A 163 -2.92 -15.14 -20.05
CA LYS A 163 -3.00 -13.69 -20.32
C LYS A 163 -4.45 -13.18 -20.32
N GLY A 164 -5.36 -13.91 -20.93
CA GLY A 164 -6.79 -13.52 -20.94
C GLY A 164 -7.41 -13.49 -19.55
N THR A 165 -6.99 -14.38 -18.65
CA THR A 165 -7.41 -14.36 -17.24
C THR A 165 -6.88 -13.13 -16.52
N LEU A 166 -5.61 -12.78 -16.75
CA LEU A 166 -5.01 -11.57 -16.16
C LEU A 166 -5.71 -10.31 -16.67
N ASP A 167 -5.93 -10.20 -17.98
CA ASP A 167 -6.63 -9.06 -18.57
C ASP A 167 -8.05 -8.96 -18.00
N HIS A 168 -8.78 -10.06 -17.87
CA HIS A 168 -10.10 -10.07 -17.25
C HIS A 168 -10.07 -9.56 -15.81
N TRP A 169 -9.13 -10.01 -14.98
CA TRP A 169 -9.05 -9.56 -13.60
C TRP A 169 -8.67 -8.07 -13.46
N PHE A 170 -7.65 -7.65 -14.18
CA PHE A 170 -7.12 -6.30 -14.03
C PHE A 170 -7.90 -5.26 -14.82
N VAL A 171 -8.26 -5.58 -16.07
CA VAL A 171 -8.89 -4.61 -17.00
C VAL A 171 -10.40 -4.58 -16.85
N ASP A 172 -11.05 -5.76 -16.84
CA ASP A 172 -12.51 -5.80 -16.82
C ASP A 172 -13.07 -5.66 -15.41
N MET A 173 -12.46 -6.35 -14.44
CA MET A 173 -12.93 -6.38 -13.06
C MET A 173 -12.28 -5.34 -12.15
N HIS A 174 -11.19 -4.69 -12.57
CA HIS A 174 -10.35 -3.81 -11.75
C HIS A 174 -9.94 -4.44 -10.41
N ARG A 175 -9.59 -5.71 -10.42
CA ARG A 175 -9.24 -6.49 -9.23
C ARG A 175 -7.89 -7.15 -9.38
N MET A 176 -7.15 -7.23 -8.28
CA MET A 176 -5.94 -8.05 -8.20
C MET A 176 -6.27 -9.42 -7.63
N PRO A 177 -5.75 -10.51 -8.21
CA PRO A 177 -5.86 -11.83 -7.59
C PRO A 177 -5.05 -11.85 -6.29
N ILE A 178 -5.68 -12.21 -5.18
CA ILE A 178 -5.06 -12.25 -3.86
C ILE A 178 -5.39 -13.58 -3.20
N PHE A 179 -4.36 -14.32 -2.79
CA PHE A 179 -4.53 -15.52 -1.96
C PHE A 179 -4.64 -15.12 -0.49
N ALA A 180 -5.53 -15.78 0.24
CA ALA A 180 -5.90 -15.42 1.61
C ALA A 180 -4.70 -15.32 2.59
N ALA A 181 -3.65 -16.09 2.39
CA ALA A 181 -2.47 -16.07 3.24
C ALA A 181 -1.47 -14.94 2.91
N CYS A 182 -1.53 -14.35 1.72
CA CYS A 182 -0.55 -13.34 1.31
C CYS A 182 -0.68 -11.99 2.04
N PRO A 183 -1.87 -11.42 2.25
CA PRO A 183 -2.00 -10.18 3.01
C PRO A 183 -1.47 -10.25 4.45
N PRO A 184 -1.69 -11.31 5.24
CA PRO A 184 -1.04 -11.47 6.54
C PRO A 184 0.49 -11.47 6.50
N ILE A 185 1.09 -12.09 5.47
CA ILE A 185 2.55 -12.06 5.25
C ILE A 185 3.00 -10.65 4.91
N ALA A 186 2.32 -9.97 4.00
CA ALA A 186 2.59 -8.58 3.63
C ALA A 186 2.48 -7.65 4.83
N GLU A 187 1.45 -7.80 5.66
CA GLU A 187 1.26 -7.07 6.91
C GLU A 187 2.43 -7.28 7.87
N GLY A 188 2.85 -8.53 8.07
CA GLY A 188 3.98 -8.87 8.94
C GLY A 188 5.27 -8.23 8.47
N VAL A 189 5.59 -8.38 7.19
CA VAL A 189 6.80 -7.78 6.58
C VAL A 189 6.76 -6.26 6.63
N LEU A 190 5.63 -5.63 6.34
CA LEU A 190 5.46 -4.17 6.42
C LEU A 190 5.69 -3.66 7.83
N ALA A 191 5.05 -4.28 8.82
CA ALA A 191 5.17 -3.87 10.21
C ALA A 191 6.62 -4.00 10.71
N GLU A 192 7.30 -5.10 10.38
CA GLU A 192 8.70 -5.33 10.71
C GLU A 192 9.63 -4.30 10.05
N ARG A 193 9.45 -4.02 8.75
CA ARG A 193 10.24 -3.03 8.04
C ARG A 193 10.01 -1.62 8.58
N LEU A 194 8.78 -1.27 8.92
CA LEU A 194 8.49 0.01 9.56
C LEU A 194 9.15 0.12 10.94
N ALA A 195 9.11 -0.94 11.76
CA ALA A 195 9.80 -0.96 13.05
C ALA A 195 11.31 -0.77 12.90
N GLN A 196 11.94 -1.39 11.90
CA GLN A 196 13.36 -1.20 11.59
C GLN A 196 13.68 0.25 11.18
N GLU A 197 12.83 0.90 10.40
CA GLU A 197 13.00 2.33 10.05
C GLU A 197 12.84 3.24 11.27
N ILE A 198 11.89 2.93 12.18
CA ILE A 198 11.67 3.71 13.41
C ILE A 198 12.85 3.59 14.37
N THR A 199 13.39 2.39 14.53
CA THR A 199 14.46 2.07 15.50
C THR A 199 15.87 2.25 14.95
N GLY A 200 16.01 2.46 13.63
CA GLY A 200 17.31 2.54 12.97
C GLY A 200 18.00 1.18 12.73
N LEU A 201 17.33 0.06 13.03
CA LEU A 201 17.89 -1.29 12.82
C LEU A 201 18.21 -1.59 11.36
N ASN A 202 17.50 -0.95 10.42
CA ASN A 202 17.78 -1.03 8.99
C ASN A 202 19.16 -0.48 8.58
N LYS A 203 19.85 0.24 9.47
CA LYS A 203 21.19 0.84 9.26
C LYS A 203 22.33 -0.01 9.86
N LEU A 204 22.01 -1.08 10.57
CA LEU A 204 23.02 -1.93 11.17
C LEU A 204 23.85 -2.68 10.09
N PRO A 205 25.11 -3.03 10.39
CA PRO A 205 25.91 -3.86 9.50
C PRO A 205 25.21 -5.17 9.15
N GLY A 206 25.11 -5.48 7.86
CA GLY A 206 24.42 -6.68 7.37
C GLY A 206 22.90 -6.52 7.18
N ALA A 207 22.29 -5.44 7.65
CA ALA A 207 20.89 -5.16 7.36
C ALA A 207 20.71 -4.78 5.88
N VAL A 208 19.58 -5.19 5.31
CA VAL A 208 19.19 -4.83 3.94
C VAL A 208 18.13 -3.74 4.00
N GLU A 209 18.47 -2.54 3.53
CA GLU A 209 17.52 -1.45 3.42
C GLU A 209 16.55 -1.68 2.26
N VAL A 210 15.30 -1.29 2.46
CA VAL A 210 14.35 -1.18 1.33
C VAL A 210 14.82 -0.01 0.45
N PRO A 211 15.15 -0.24 -0.82
CA PRO A 211 15.58 0.84 -1.71
C PRO A 211 14.43 1.82 -1.93
N ALA A 212 14.78 3.12 -1.96
CA ALA A 212 13.80 4.14 -2.33
C ALA A 212 13.46 4.04 -3.84
N GLN A 213 12.27 4.54 -4.22
CA GLN A 213 11.85 4.58 -5.61
C GLN A 213 12.85 5.35 -6.52
N PRO A 214 13.13 4.83 -7.73
CA PRO A 214 12.60 3.62 -8.36
C PRO A 214 13.36 2.36 -7.94
N GLY A 215 12.79 1.58 -7.06
CA GLY A 215 13.32 0.32 -6.57
C GLY A 215 12.28 -0.38 -5.71
N TYR A 216 12.52 -1.65 -5.39
CA TYR A 216 11.59 -2.43 -4.58
C TYR A 216 12.30 -3.58 -3.84
N VAL A 217 11.61 -4.11 -2.84
CA VAL A 217 11.84 -5.47 -2.34
C VAL A 217 10.66 -6.31 -2.79
N TYR A 218 10.93 -7.52 -3.26
CA TYR A 218 9.94 -8.52 -3.65
C TYR A 218 10.14 -9.78 -2.83
N PHE A 219 9.04 -10.39 -2.44
CA PHE A 219 8.99 -11.68 -1.77
C PHE A 219 7.88 -12.52 -2.37
N ASP A 220 8.16 -13.76 -2.73
CA ASP A 220 7.20 -14.70 -3.35
C ASP A 220 7.18 -16.02 -2.57
N THR A 221 5.99 -16.40 -2.08
CA THR A 221 5.79 -17.61 -1.29
C THR A 221 5.66 -18.88 -2.14
N LEU A 222 5.33 -18.74 -3.42
CA LEU A 222 5.23 -19.88 -4.33
C LEU A 222 6.61 -20.42 -4.70
N ASN A 223 7.53 -19.50 -5.01
CA ASN A 223 8.89 -19.84 -5.47
C ASN A 223 9.94 -19.73 -4.36
N TRP A 224 9.57 -19.24 -3.17
CA TRP A 224 10.48 -18.93 -2.07
C TRP A 224 11.64 -18.02 -2.51
N THR A 225 11.32 -17.01 -3.29
CA THR A 225 12.29 -16.05 -3.78
C THR A 225 12.17 -14.71 -3.08
N THR A 226 13.30 -14.04 -2.92
CA THR A 226 13.37 -12.65 -2.48
C THR A 226 14.29 -11.89 -3.41
N GLU A 227 13.87 -10.70 -3.82
CA GLU A 227 14.67 -9.81 -4.65
C GLU A 227 14.72 -8.41 -4.03
N VAL A 228 15.90 -7.79 -4.08
CA VAL A 228 16.11 -6.38 -3.77
C VAL A 228 16.57 -5.70 -5.04
N LYS A 229 15.68 -4.95 -5.67
CA LYS A 229 15.95 -4.24 -6.93
C LYS A 229 16.23 -2.78 -6.68
N LYS A 230 17.36 -2.30 -7.15
CA LYS A 230 17.69 -0.87 -7.22
C LYS A 230 17.47 -0.36 -8.65
N GLY A 231 16.86 0.81 -8.78
CA GLY A 231 16.60 1.44 -10.08
C GLY A 231 15.35 0.91 -10.79
N LYS A 232 15.04 1.51 -11.92
CA LYS A 232 13.85 1.24 -12.73
C LYS A 232 13.84 -0.18 -13.28
N TRP A 233 12.66 -0.76 -13.41
CA TRP A 233 12.40 -2.05 -14.09
C TRP A 233 11.62 -1.89 -15.39
N TRP A 234 11.26 -0.66 -15.75
CA TRP A 234 10.60 -0.29 -17.00
C TRP A 234 11.51 0.55 -17.88
N THR A 235 11.22 0.61 -19.18
CA THR A 235 12.02 1.31 -20.19
C THR A 235 11.34 2.55 -20.77
N ASP A 236 10.00 2.56 -20.85
CA ASP A 236 9.23 3.68 -21.40
C ASP A 236 8.90 4.70 -20.31
N ASP A 237 9.45 5.89 -20.39
CA ASP A 237 9.23 7.00 -19.44
C ASP A 237 8.12 7.98 -19.90
N THR A 238 7.42 7.71 -21.00
CA THR A 238 6.34 8.58 -21.46
C THR A 238 5.17 8.58 -20.47
N LYS A 239 4.56 9.76 -20.27
CA LYS A 239 3.33 9.91 -19.48
C LYS A 239 2.11 9.78 -20.40
N ILE A 240 1.13 9.01 -19.98
CA ILE A 240 -0.13 8.81 -20.69
C ILE A 240 -1.30 9.41 -19.93
#